data_1fd321ff8e48d1510fbcb0277f2052be
#
_entry.id   1fd321ff8e48d1510fbcb0277f2052be
#
_cell.length_a   1.000
_cell.length_b   1.000
_cell.length_c   1.000
_cell.angle_alpha   90.00
_cell.angle_beta   90.00
_cell.angle_gamma   90.00
#
_symmetry.space_group_name_H-M   'P 1'
#
loop_
_entity.id
_entity.type
_entity.pdbx_description
1 polymer ?
#
loop_
_entity_poly.entity_id
_entity_poly.type
_entity_poly.pdbx_seq_one_letter_code
_entity_poly.pdbx_strand_id
1 'polypeptide(L)'
;MKKILMVASKASHFKNFHIPYIRYLIERGCTVFTASEDDFRFEGATHIKLPFKKKLFSLGNLGVIFSLAKLMRKERFDLLYTNSTLAGAIGRCAAILSGCKKTKAVHICHGYLFSDDGSKRTKLYLTAEKLLRKRTDLLAVMNGEDLCIAKKYSLGRKIVFINGMGLDTDKFPPLYSSEGSERESDTIKETRKSLSADENTFLFLCAGEFSARKSQKTIIKALPLLNRKDYKIVFAGEGALAEECRKLAESLGVKDKTVFIGHCDKMNALYRSCDCLISAGRFEGLPFNVMEALYCGENVIVSNVKGNNDLAAAVPENAEMFPYEDCYRLAELMDKAQKPPSRICRLPREYFLMNVFTENLGRLDMKILYTKI
;
A
#
# COMPACT_ATOMS: atom_id res chain seq x y z
N MET A 1 13.64 11.47 -27.76
CA MET A 1 13.68 10.72 -26.51
C MET A 1 12.72 11.36 -25.53
N LYS A 2 11.80 10.60 -24.89
CA LYS A 2 10.80 11.17 -23.99
C LYS A 2 11.39 11.36 -22.60
N LYS A 3 11.15 12.54 -21.99
CA LYS A 3 11.58 12.86 -20.61
C LYS A 3 10.42 12.68 -19.63
N ILE A 4 10.64 11.88 -18.61
CA ILE A 4 9.62 11.52 -17.62
C ILE A 4 10.07 11.97 -16.23
N LEU A 5 9.23 12.69 -15.50
CA LEU A 5 9.46 13.05 -14.10
C LEU A 5 8.52 12.24 -13.20
N MET A 6 9.07 11.40 -12.36
CA MET A 6 8.34 10.63 -11.34
C MET A 6 8.50 11.30 -9.98
N VAL A 7 7.40 11.56 -9.28
CA VAL A 7 7.41 12.25 -7.99
C VAL A 7 6.76 11.38 -6.92
N ALA A 8 7.48 11.16 -5.82
CA ALA A 8 6.99 10.52 -4.61
C ALA A 8 7.51 11.29 -3.38
N SER A 9 6.81 11.24 -2.25
CA SER A 9 7.26 11.95 -1.05
C SER A 9 8.48 11.31 -0.38
N LYS A 10 8.64 9.98 -0.52
CA LYS A 10 9.72 9.16 0.04
C LYS A 10 10.35 8.26 -1.03
N ALA A 11 11.66 8.06 -0.94
CA ALA A 11 12.40 7.15 -1.83
C ALA A 11 11.96 5.68 -1.67
N SER A 12 11.53 5.29 -0.47
CA SER A 12 10.98 3.95 -0.21
C SER A 12 9.80 3.61 -1.13
N HIS A 13 9.02 4.63 -1.55
CA HIS A 13 7.92 4.42 -2.49
C HIS A 13 8.41 3.97 -3.87
N PHE A 14 9.52 4.54 -4.37
CA PHE A 14 10.15 4.07 -5.60
C PHE A 14 10.74 2.67 -5.43
N LYS A 15 11.46 2.42 -4.33
CA LYS A 15 12.11 1.13 -4.06
C LYS A 15 11.10 -0.01 -3.97
N ASN A 16 9.96 0.23 -3.34
CA ASN A 16 8.98 -0.82 -3.10
C ASN A 16 8.02 -1.05 -4.28
N PHE A 17 7.75 -0.02 -5.09
CA PHE A 17 6.62 -0.10 -6.02
C PHE A 17 6.93 0.26 -7.48
N HIS A 18 8.05 0.93 -7.76
CA HIS A 18 8.26 1.51 -9.09
C HIS A 18 9.52 1.06 -9.81
N ILE A 19 10.40 0.26 -9.19
CA ILE A 19 11.64 -0.22 -9.85
C ILE A 19 11.34 -0.92 -11.18
N PRO A 20 10.42 -1.87 -11.28
CA PRO A 20 10.10 -2.52 -12.55
C PRO A 20 9.61 -1.54 -13.60
N TYR A 21 8.79 -0.56 -13.20
CA TYR A 21 8.27 0.44 -14.11
C TYR A 21 9.34 1.45 -14.58
N ILE A 22 10.24 1.87 -13.69
CA ILE A 22 11.39 2.71 -14.04
C ILE A 22 12.28 1.99 -15.08
N ARG A 23 12.58 0.71 -14.84
CA ARG A 23 13.34 -0.14 -15.77
C ARG A 23 12.65 -0.23 -17.13
N TYR A 24 11.36 -0.55 -17.14
CA TYR A 24 10.53 -0.61 -18.33
C TYR A 24 10.61 0.67 -19.19
N LEU A 25 10.57 1.85 -18.54
CA LEU A 25 10.66 3.14 -19.23
C LEU A 25 12.06 3.38 -19.82
N ILE A 26 13.12 3.05 -19.08
CA ILE A 26 14.52 3.20 -19.52
C ILE A 26 14.80 2.29 -20.71
N GLU A 27 14.39 1.03 -20.65
CA GLU A 27 14.54 0.05 -21.74
C GLU A 27 13.84 0.50 -23.05
N ARG A 28 12.81 1.34 -22.92
CA ARG A 28 12.12 1.97 -24.07
C ARG A 28 12.71 3.30 -24.49
N GLY A 29 13.91 3.62 -24.03
CA GLY A 29 14.64 4.81 -24.42
C GLY A 29 14.11 6.11 -23.81
N CYS A 30 13.35 6.05 -22.70
CA CYS A 30 12.93 7.24 -21.97
C CYS A 30 14.05 7.72 -21.05
N THR A 31 14.19 9.05 -20.89
CA THR A 31 15.02 9.65 -19.84
C THR A 31 14.18 9.82 -18.60
N VAL A 32 14.51 9.09 -17.53
CA VAL A 32 13.72 9.08 -16.30
C VAL A 32 14.39 9.93 -15.24
N PHE A 33 13.60 10.85 -14.67
CA PHE A 33 13.94 11.63 -13.48
C PHE A 33 13.02 11.21 -12.35
N THR A 34 13.58 11.08 -11.16
CA THR A 34 12.83 10.80 -9.93
C THR A 34 13.02 11.92 -8.93
N ALA A 35 12.00 12.25 -8.13
CA ALA A 35 12.09 13.28 -7.09
C ALA A 35 11.44 12.80 -5.79
N SER A 36 12.18 12.86 -4.67
CA SER A 36 11.71 12.52 -3.31
C SER A 36 12.49 13.26 -2.22
N GLU A 37 12.07 13.08 -0.94
CA GLU A 37 12.77 13.67 0.22
C GLU A 37 14.12 12.99 0.48
N ASP A 38 14.15 11.66 0.35
CA ASP A 38 15.34 10.85 0.62
C ASP A 38 16.10 10.56 -0.68
N ASP A 39 17.35 10.12 -0.54
CA ASP A 39 18.18 9.72 -1.67
C ASP A 39 17.66 8.41 -2.29
N PHE A 40 17.60 8.39 -3.61
CA PHE A 40 17.24 7.23 -4.41
C PHE A 40 18.26 7.07 -5.54
N ARG A 41 18.82 5.88 -5.68
CA ARG A 41 19.75 5.55 -6.77
C ARG A 41 19.21 4.38 -7.56
N PHE A 42 19.12 4.56 -8.86
CA PHE A 42 18.77 3.52 -9.81
C PHE A 42 19.50 3.81 -11.12
N GLU A 43 20.14 2.80 -11.69
CA GLU A 43 20.92 2.92 -12.92
C GLU A 43 20.04 3.43 -14.08
N GLY A 44 20.51 4.44 -14.79
CA GLY A 44 19.77 5.07 -15.90
C GLY A 44 18.71 6.10 -15.47
N ALA A 45 18.49 6.33 -14.16
CA ALA A 45 17.59 7.36 -13.68
C ALA A 45 18.36 8.50 -12.97
N THR A 46 17.93 9.75 -13.21
CA THR A 46 18.45 10.93 -12.50
C THR A 46 17.58 11.25 -11.30
N HIS A 47 18.16 11.21 -10.09
CA HIS A 47 17.41 11.53 -8.86
C HIS A 47 17.59 12.98 -8.43
N ILE A 48 16.51 13.57 -7.92
CA ILE A 48 16.44 14.94 -7.41
C ILE A 48 15.89 14.91 -5.99
N LYS A 49 16.72 15.30 -5.03
CA LYS A 49 16.30 15.40 -3.63
C LYS A 49 15.56 16.69 -3.38
N LEU A 50 14.36 16.59 -2.81
CA LEU A 50 13.49 17.73 -2.48
C LEU A 50 12.94 17.61 -1.06
N PRO A 51 12.93 18.70 -0.25
CA PRO A 51 12.58 18.64 1.16
C PRO A 51 11.07 18.58 1.40
N PHE A 52 10.42 17.51 1.00
CA PHE A 52 8.99 17.28 1.27
C PHE A 52 8.71 17.30 2.78
N LYS A 53 7.58 17.91 3.17
CA LYS A 53 7.09 17.90 4.55
C LYS A 53 5.85 17.02 4.65
N LYS A 54 5.81 16.12 5.65
CA LYS A 54 4.73 15.13 5.84
C LYS A 54 3.32 15.74 5.88
N LYS A 55 3.17 16.96 6.41
CA LYS A 55 1.87 17.66 6.45
C LYS A 55 1.54 18.27 5.09
N LEU A 56 0.40 17.91 4.50
CA LEU A 56 -0.03 18.35 3.16
C LEU A 56 -0.02 19.89 3.02
N PHE A 57 -0.54 20.59 4.00
CA PHE A 57 -0.65 22.06 4.03
C PHE A 57 0.55 22.75 4.70
N SER A 58 1.72 22.11 4.75
CA SER A 58 2.92 22.75 5.28
C SER A 58 3.45 23.82 4.33
N LEU A 59 3.75 25.03 4.84
CA LEU A 59 4.38 26.09 4.07
C LEU A 59 5.71 25.66 3.42
N GLY A 60 6.46 24.73 4.06
CA GLY A 60 7.66 24.15 3.48
C GLY A 60 7.42 23.43 2.14
N ASN A 61 6.22 22.94 1.88
CA ASN A 61 5.88 22.33 0.59
C ASN A 61 5.72 23.34 -0.54
N LEU A 62 5.51 24.62 -0.25
CA LEU A 62 5.51 25.67 -1.28
C LEU A 62 6.87 25.77 -1.97
N GLY A 63 7.97 25.69 -1.19
CA GLY A 63 9.33 25.65 -1.75
C GLY A 63 9.55 24.45 -2.68
N VAL A 64 9.00 23.29 -2.33
CA VAL A 64 9.05 22.09 -3.19
C VAL A 64 8.26 22.30 -4.48
N ILE A 65 7.06 22.89 -4.40
CA ILE A 65 6.24 23.23 -5.60
C ILE A 65 7.01 24.17 -6.54
N PHE A 66 7.61 25.25 -6.02
CA PHE A 66 8.40 26.18 -6.83
C PHE A 66 9.64 25.51 -7.45
N SER A 67 10.36 24.67 -6.69
CA SER A 67 11.53 23.93 -7.18
C SER A 67 11.17 22.98 -8.29
N LEU A 68 10.08 22.21 -8.13
CA LEU A 68 9.57 21.31 -9.17
C LEU A 68 9.10 22.11 -10.41
N ALA A 69 8.40 23.22 -10.22
CA ALA A 69 7.95 24.05 -11.33
C ALA A 69 9.12 24.64 -12.14
N LYS A 70 10.18 25.09 -11.45
CA LYS A 70 11.44 25.56 -12.08
C LYS A 70 12.10 24.43 -12.87
N LEU A 71 12.20 23.24 -12.26
CA LEU A 71 12.74 22.04 -12.91
C LEU A 71 11.93 21.67 -14.16
N MET A 72 10.61 21.67 -14.09
CA MET A 72 9.73 21.36 -15.23
C MET A 72 9.91 22.37 -16.38
N ARG A 73 10.09 23.66 -16.08
CA ARG A 73 10.40 24.68 -17.11
C ARG A 73 11.74 24.44 -17.79
N LYS A 74 12.77 24.08 -17.00
CA LYS A 74 14.12 23.83 -17.47
C LYS A 74 14.19 22.58 -18.35
N GLU A 75 13.70 21.46 -17.85
CA GLU A 75 13.87 20.13 -18.48
C GLU A 75 12.79 19.82 -19.52
N ARG A 76 11.64 20.51 -19.47
CA ARG A 76 10.50 20.33 -20.40
C ARG A 76 10.07 18.86 -20.52
N PHE A 77 9.67 18.27 -19.39
CA PHE A 77 9.20 16.89 -19.36
C PHE A 77 8.00 16.66 -20.27
N ASP A 78 7.95 15.50 -20.90
CA ASP A 78 6.79 15.02 -21.65
C ASP A 78 5.72 14.46 -20.73
N LEU A 79 6.14 13.77 -19.64
CA LEU A 79 5.26 13.15 -18.68
C LEU A 79 5.67 13.52 -17.24
N LEU A 80 4.68 13.92 -16.45
CA LEU A 80 4.73 13.98 -15.00
C LEU A 80 3.96 12.80 -14.44
N TYR A 81 4.63 11.97 -13.65
CA TYR A 81 4.06 10.81 -12.98
C TYR A 81 4.08 11.04 -11.47
N THR A 82 2.92 11.10 -10.84
CA THR A 82 2.81 11.41 -9.42
C THR A 82 2.15 10.28 -8.65
N ASN A 83 2.64 10.03 -7.44
CA ASN A 83 2.19 8.94 -6.58
C ASN A 83 1.79 9.48 -5.21
N SER A 84 0.78 8.87 -4.60
CA SER A 84 0.23 9.22 -3.30
C SER A 84 -0.41 10.62 -3.22
N THR A 85 -1.15 10.87 -2.16
CA THR A 85 -1.91 12.14 -1.97
C THR A 85 -0.99 13.35 -1.92
N LEU A 86 0.09 13.31 -1.11
CA LEU A 86 0.97 14.46 -0.91
C LEU A 86 1.78 14.80 -2.16
N ALA A 87 2.52 13.83 -2.70
CA ALA A 87 3.34 14.05 -3.89
C ALA A 87 2.47 14.30 -5.13
N GLY A 88 1.28 13.69 -5.17
CA GLY A 88 0.27 13.95 -6.19
C GLY A 88 -0.21 15.40 -6.20
N ALA A 89 -0.53 15.96 -5.05
CA ALA A 89 -0.95 17.36 -4.94
C ALA A 89 0.20 18.31 -5.31
N ILE A 90 1.39 18.12 -4.73
CA ILE A 90 2.56 18.97 -4.95
C ILE A 90 2.99 18.94 -6.43
N GLY A 91 3.10 17.75 -7.03
CA GLY A 91 3.51 17.60 -8.43
C GLY A 91 2.52 18.25 -9.41
N ARG A 92 1.21 18.05 -9.19
CA ARG A 92 0.17 18.67 -10.03
C ARG A 92 0.09 20.19 -9.83
N CYS A 93 0.27 20.71 -8.59
CA CYS A 93 0.43 22.15 -8.36
C CYS A 93 1.67 22.71 -9.10
N ALA A 94 2.80 22.01 -9.04
CA ALA A 94 4.00 22.41 -9.77
C ALA A 94 3.77 22.41 -11.29
N ALA A 95 3.02 21.45 -11.82
CA ALA A 95 2.64 21.41 -13.24
C ALA A 95 1.76 22.61 -13.65
N ILE A 96 0.83 23.05 -12.76
CA ILE A 96 0.05 24.26 -12.98
C ILE A 96 0.99 25.49 -13.00
N LEU A 97 1.83 25.63 -11.97
CA LEU A 97 2.71 26.79 -11.79
C LEU A 97 3.80 26.86 -12.87
N SER A 98 4.26 25.73 -13.39
CA SER A 98 5.27 25.67 -14.45
C SER A 98 4.80 26.28 -15.76
N GLY A 99 3.49 26.28 -16.03
CA GLY A 99 2.94 26.68 -17.33
C GLY A 99 3.26 25.72 -18.49
N CYS A 100 3.88 24.57 -18.23
CA CYS A 100 4.25 23.58 -19.23
C CYS A 100 3.03 22.82 -19.75
N LYS A 101 2.22 23.42 -20.62
CA LYS A 101 0.94 22.87 -21.12
C LYS A 101 1.10 21.54 -21.87
N LYS A 102 2.27 21.30 -22.50
CA LYS A 102 2.55 20.07 -23.26
C LYS A 102 2.85 18.87 -22.37
N THR A 103 3.32 19.09 -21.13
CA THR A 103 3.57 18.00 -20.16
C THR A 103 2.25 17.32 -19.81
N LYS A 104 2.13 16.02 -20.09
CA LYS A 104 1.00 15.20 -19.61
C LYS A 104 1.18 14.82 -18.16
N ALA A 105 0.10 14.65 -17.42
CA ALA A 105 0.17 14.27 -16.02
C ALA A 105 -0.65 13.02 -15.74
N VAL A 106 0.05 12.01 -15.20
CA VAL A 106 -0.52 10.77 -14.67
C VAL A 106 -0.46 10.84 -13.14
N HIS A 107 -1.58 10.57 -12.49
CA HIS A 107 -1.66 10.46 -11.05
C HIS A 107 -2.13 9.09 -10.63
N ILE A 108 -1.31 8.39 -9.81
CA ILE A 108 -1.68 7.15 -9.16
C ILE A 108 -2.16 7.46 -7.74
N CYS A 109 -3.45 7.27 -7.52
CA CYS A 109 -4.07 7.42 -6.22
C CYS A 109 -3.94 6.10 -5.45
N HIS A 110 -3.11 6.08 -4.40
CA HIS A 110 -2.95 4.94 -3.50
C HIS A 110 -4.00 4.92 -2.37
N GLY A 111 -5.18 5.42 -2.63
CA GLY A 111 -6.29 5.57 -1.71
C GLY A 111 -6.49 7.03 -1.29
N TYR A 112 -7.70 7.56 -1.54
CA TYR A 112 -8.08 8.86 -0.99
C TYR A 112 -8.15 8.79 0.53
N LEU A 113 -7.67 9.86 1.20
CA LEU A 113 -7.72 10.00 2.66
C LEU A 113 -9.10 10.44 3.15
N PHE A 114 -10.13 10.25 2.35
CA PHE A 114 -11.52 10.60 2.62
C PHE A 114 -12.46 9.61 1.90
N SER A 115 -13.66 9.52 2.40
CA SER A 115 -14.81 8.86 1.77
C SER A 115 -15.86 9.91 1.42
N ASP A 116 -16.86 9.58 0.63
CA ASP A 116 -17.91 10.55 0.23
C ASP A 116 -18.99 10.69 1.33
N ASP A 117 -18.55 11.06 2.55
CA ASP A 117 -19.33 11.15 3.78
C ASP A 117 -19.89 12.57 4.08
N GLY A 118 -19.63 13.53 3.19
CA GLY A 118 -20.08 14.92 3.35
C GLY A 118 -19.37 15.72 4.45
N SER A 119 -18.40 15.15 5.15
CA SER A 119 -17.67 15.80 6.25
C SER A 119 -16.89 17.04 5.76
N LYS A 120 -16.56 17.93 6.69
CA LYS A 120 -15.70 19.11 6.39
C LYS A 120 -14.34 18.68 5.83
N ARG A 121 -13.80 17.56 6.31
CA ARG A 121 -12.53 16.98 5.84
C ARG A 121 -12.67 16.55 4.38
N THR A 122 -13.69 15.76 4.07
CA THR A 122 -14.01 15.32 2.70
C THR A 122 -14.15 16.51 1.76
N LYS A 123 -14.93 17.52 2.13
CA LYS A 123 -15.11 18.74 1.32
C LYS A 123 -13.78 19.42 1.00
N LEU A 124 -12.86 19.53 1.98
CA LEU A 124 -11.55 20.13 1.79
C LEU A 124 -10.69 19.34 0.77
N TYR A 125 -10.55 18.04 0.97
CA TYR A 125 -9.75 17.19 0.06
C TYR A 125 -10.36 17.11 -1.34
N LEU A 126 -11.68 16.97 -1.42
CA LEU A 126 -12.40 16.93 -2.68
C LEU A 126 -12.27 18.25 -3.47
N THR A 127 -12.30 19.38 -2.79
CA THR A 127 -12.07 20.69 -3.43
C THR A 127 -10.66 20.78 -4.00
N ALA A 128 -9.65 20.32 -3.26
CA ALA A 128 -8.28 20.25 -3.75
C ALA A 128 -8.18 19.36 -5.00
N GLU A 129 -8.75 18.15 -4.97
CA GLU A 129 -8.74 17.24 -6.14
C GLU A 129 -9.50 17.85 -7.35
N LYS A 130 -10.64 18.53 -7.12
CA LYS A 130 -11.37 19.25 -8.19
C LYS A 130 -10.55 20.38 -8.82
N LEU A 131 -9.71 21.07 -8.09
CA LEU A 131 -8.78 22.06 -8.63
C LEU A 131 -7.68 21.42 -9.46
N LEU A 132 -7.11 20.29 -8.95
CA LEU A 132 -6.01 19.58 -9.57
C LEU A 132 -6.41 18.76 -10.81
N ARG A 133 -7.71 18.44 -10.99
CA ARG A 133 -8.21 17.68 -12.15
C ARG A 133 -7.85 18.30 -13.49
N LYS A 134 -7.72 19.63 -13.55
CA LYS A 134 -7.31 20.35 -14.77
C LYS A 134 -5.92 19.94 -15.28
N ARG A 135 -5.10 19.38 -14.39
CA ARG A 135 -3.75 18.88 -14.67
C ARG A 135 -3.62 17.39 -14.38
N THR A 136 -4.71 16.63 -14.52
CA THR A 136 -4.73 15.18 -14.37
C THR A 136 -5.25 14.57 -15.67
N ASP A 137 -4.34 14.26 -16.59
CA ASP A 137 -4.70 13.67 -17.88
C ASP A 137 -5.15 12.20 -17.70
N LEU A 138 -4.47 11.45 -16.81
CA LEU A 138 -4.87 10.12 -16.37
C LEU A 138 -4.86 10.05 -14.85
N LEU A 139 -5.95 9.62 -14.28
CA LEU A 139 -6.09 9.25 -12.89
C LEU A 139 -6.27 7.73 -12.80
N ALA A 140 -5.36 7.05 -12.11
CA ALA A 140 -5.49 5.64 -11.79
C ALA A 140 -5.83 5.48 -10.30
N VAL A 141 -6.85 4.69 -9.99
CA VAL A 141 -7.32 4.37 -8.63
C VAL A 141 -7.32 2.87 -8.42
N MET A 142 -7.19 2.42 -7.16
CA MET A 142 -6.91 1.03 -6.81
C MET A 142 -8.06 0.31 -6.10
N ASN A 143 -9.14 1.01 -5.77
CA ASN A 143 -10.31 0.43 -5.12
C ASN A 143 -11.61 1.00 -5.68
N GLY A 144 -12.70 0.26 -5.51
CA GLY A 144 -14.00 0.57 -6.08
C GLY A 144 -14.61 1.87 -5.54
N GLU A 145 -14.44 2.18 -4.24
CA GLU A 145 -14.94 3.42 -3.64
C GLU A 145 -14.27 4.64 -4.25
N ASP A 146 -12.93 4.62 -4.35
CA ASP A 146 -12.18 5.71 -4.97
C ASP A 146 -12.53 5.87 -6.46
N LEU A 147 -12.81 4.77 -7.16
CA LEU A 147 -13.29 4.81 -8.55
C LEU A 147 -14.65 5.51 -8.66
N CYS A 148 -15.58 5.17 -7.78
CA CYS A 148 -16.89 5.83 -7.73
C CYS A 148 -16.77 7.32 -7.45
N ILE A 149 -15.95 7.71 -6.46
CA ILE A 149 -15.67 9.11 -6.11
C ILE A 149 -15.02 9.83 -7.30
N ALA A 150 -13.99 9.25 -7.89
CA ALA A 150 -13.27 9.84 -9.03
C ALA A 150 -14.19 10.10 -10.22
N LYS A 151 -15.05 9.13 -10.57
CA LYS A 151 -16.05 9.26 -11.65
C LYS A 151 -17.12 10.29 -11.32
N LYS A 152 -17.74 10.20 -10.12
CA LYS A 152 -18.80 11.11 -9.66
C LYS A 152 -18.38 12.57 -9.76
N TYR A 153 -17.14 12.88 -9.39
CA TYR A 153 -16.63 14.26 -9.38
C TYR A 153 -15.71 14.60 -10.56
N SER A 154 -15.55 13.69 -11.52
CA SER A 154 -14.72 13.87 -12.72
C SER A 154 -13.31 14.35 -12.38
N LEU A 155 -12.60 13.65 -11.48
CA LEU A 155 -11.32 14.07 -10.89
C LEU A 155 -10.10 13.91 -11.82
N GLY A 156 -10.29 13.44 -13.03
CA GLY A 156 -9.28 13.35 -14.09
C GLY A 156 -9.93 13.36 -15.48
N ARG A 157 -9.16 13.66 -16.52
CA ARG A 157 -9.67 13.60 -17.91
C ARG A 157 -10.00 12.16 -18.32
N LYS A 158 -9.12 11.23 -17.98
CA LYS A 158 -9.33 9.79 -18.08
C LYS A 158 -9.17 9.20 -16.70
N ILE A 159 -10.10 8.32 -16.31
CA ILE A 159 -10.08 7.63 -15.01
C ILE A 159 -10.05 6.14 -15.30
N VAL A 160 -9.10 5.44 -14.69
CA VAL A 160 -8.92 4.00 -14.85
C VAL A 160 -8.83 3.33 -13.48
N PHE A 161 -9.32 2.09 -13.43
CA PHE A 161 -9.12 1.21 -12.29
C PHE A 161 -7.87 0.36 -12.53
N ILE A 162 -7.06 0.18 -11.50
CA ILE A 162 -5.91 -0.71 -11.51
C ILE A 162 -5.94 -1.61 -10.27
N ASN A 163 -5.58 -2.87 -10.41
CA ASN A 163 -5.59 -3.86 -9.33
C ASN A 163 -4.32 -3.75 -8.45
N GLY A 164 -4.04 -2.55 -7.96
CA GLY A 164 -2.84 -2.28 -7.16
C GLY A 164 -1.57 -2.11 -7.99
N MET A 165 -0.43 -2.18 -7.30
CA MET A 165 0.91 -2.04 -7.89
C MET A 165 1.57 -3.40 -8.20
N GLY A 166 0.87 -4.52 -7.90
CA GLY A 166 1.44 -5.85 -7.94
C GLY A 166 2.34 -6.16 -6.73
N LEU A 167 2.73 -7.41 -6.59
CA LEU A 167 3.69 -7.88 -5.59
C LEU A 167 4.99 -8.28 -6.29
N ASP A 168 6.10 -8.13 -5.59
CA ASP A 168 7.38 -8.72 -5.97
C ASP A 168 7.35 -10.21 -5.58
N THR A 169 6.86 -11.03 -6.51
CA THR A 169 6.66 -12.48 -6.27
C THR A 169 7.96 -13.23 -6.01
N ASP A 170 9.11 -12.67 -6.43
CA ASP A 170 10.41 -13.27 -6.15
C ASP A 170 10.76 -13.26 -4.66
N LYS A 171 10.17 -12.32 -3.90
CA LYS A 171 10.27 -12.28 -2.44
C LYS A 171 9.37 -13.30 -1.75
N PHE A 172 8.38 -13.83 -2.47
CA PHE A 172 7.39 -14.78 -1.97
C PHE A 172 7.31 -15.99 -2.91
N PRO A 173 8.40 -16.77 -3.08
CA PRO A 173 8.39 -17.92 -3.98
C PRO A 173 7.28 -18.90 -3.58
N PRO A 174 6.64 -19.60 -4.55
CA PRO A 174 5.57 -20.54 -4.27
C PRO A 174 6.01 -21.66 -3.33
N LEU A 175 5.09 -22.15 -2.50
CA LEU A 175 5.33 -23.28 -1.57
C LEU A 175 5.65 -24.62 -2.27
N TYR A 176 5.35 -24.73 -3.56
CA TYR A 176 5.40 -25.97 -4.33
C TYR A 176 6.42 -25.94 -5.46
N SER A 177 7.68 -25.63 -5.16
CA SER A 177 8.77 -26.14 -5.97
C SER A 177 9.25 -27.45 -5.35
N SER A 178 9.36 -28.51 -6.16
CA SER A 178 9.71 -29.86 -5.73
C SER A 178 11.06 -30.01 -4.98
N GLU A 179 11.83 -28.94 -4.89
CA GLU A 179 13.14 -28.89 -4.22
C GLU A 179 13.14 -28.12 -2.88
N GLY A 180 12.01 -27.54 -2.46
CA GLY A 180 11.94 -26.63 -1.29
C GLY A 180 11.30 -27.21 -0.03
N SER A 181 10.68 -28.38 -0.07
CA SER A 181 9.75 -28.84 0.97
C SER A 181 10.36 -29.03 2.38
N GLU A 182 11.57 -29.57 2.51
CA GLU A 182 12.19 -29.79 3.82
C GLU A 182 12.77 -28.51 4.42
N ARG A 183 13.55 -27.73 3.67
CA ARG A 183 14.14 -26.47 4.14
C ARG A 183 13.08 -25.44 4.52
N GLU A 184 11.96 -25.43 3.82
CA GLU A 184 10.86 -24.55 4.13
C GLU A 184 10.14 -24.94 5.41
N SER A 185 9.90 -26.23 5.61
CA SER A 185 9.36 -26.78 6.86
C SER A 185 10.22 -26.37 8.07
N ASP A 186 11.54 -26.48 7.93
CA ASP A 186 12.47 -26.10 9.01
C ASP A 186 12.46 -24.59 9.26
N THR A 187 12.43 -23.76 8.22
CA THR A 187 12.32 -22.30 8.36
C THR A 187 11.04 -21.90 9.08
N ILE A 188 9.91 -22.54 8.75
CA ILE A 188 8.63 -22.30 9.42
C ILE A 188 8.71 -22.70 10.89
N LYS A 189 9.25 -23.88 11.19
CA LYS A 189 9.42 -24.38 12.56
C LYS A 189 10.32 -23.47 13.39
N GLU A 190 11.46 -23.03 12.85
CA GLU A 190 12.37 -22.10 13.49
C GLU A 190 11.71 -20.74 13.75
N THR A 191 10.98 -20.22 12.76
CA THR A 191 10.24 -18.96 12.91
C THR A 191 9.19 -19.08 14.01
N ARG A 192 8.36 -20.14 14.03
CA ARG A 192 7.36 -20.37 15.09
C ARG A 192 8.03 -20.50 16.46
N LYS A 193 9.14 -21.22 16.56
CA LYS A 193 9.91 -21.34 17.80
C LYS A 193 10.43 -19.98 18.30
N SER A 194 10.95 -19.15 17.41
CA SER A 194 11.42 -17.78 17.75
C SER A 194 10.28 -16.87 18.27
N LEU A 195 9.04 -17.15 17.84
CA LEU A 195 7.82 -16.47 18.30
C LEU A 195 7.22 -17.15 19.56
N SER A 196 7.93 -18.11 20.16
CA SER A 196 7.46 -18.91 21.30
C SER A 196 6.13 -19.61 21.02
N ALA A 197 5.94 -20.12 19.82
CA ALA A 197 4.75 -20.84 19.37
C ALA A 197 5.12 -22.26 18.96
N ASP A 198 4.31 -23.22 19.37
CA ASP A 198 4.37 -24.62 18.96
C ASP A 198 3.39 -24.92 17.80
N GLU A 199 3.25 -26.18 17.42
CA GLU A 199 2.36 -26.62 16.35
C GLU A 199 0.86 -26.41 16.68
N ASN A 200 0.50 -26.43 17.96
CA ASN A 200 -0.88 -26.27 18.44
C ASN A 200 -1.25 -24.77 18.57
N THR A 201 -0.29 -23.90 18.77
CA THR A 201 -0.51 -22.47 18.90
C THR A 201 -1.07 -21.89 17.60
N PHE A 202 -2.23 -21.22 17.65
CA PHE A 202 -2.75 -20.46 16.51
C PHE A 202 -2.06 -19.11 16.45
N LEU A 203 -1.35 -18.81 15.35
CA LEU A 203 -0.63 -17.57 15.16
C LEU A 203 -1.42 -16.58 14.30
N PHE A 204 -1.87 -15.50 14.92
CA PHE A 204 -2.33 -14.32 14.20
C PHE A 204 -1.15 -13.42 13.84
N LEU A 205 -1.24 -12.71 12.74
CA LEU A 205 -0.27 -11.72 12.30
C LEU A 205 -0.94 -10.37 12.07
N CYS A 206 -0.32 -9.30 12.57
CA CYS A 206 -0.64 -7.93 12.18
C CYS A 206 0.64 -7.28 11.66
N ALA A 207 0.72 -7.03 10.36
CA ALA A 207 1.88 -6.44 9.72
C ALA A 207 1.59 -4.99 9.27
N GLY A 208 2.44 -4.04 9.69
CA GLY A 208 2.35 -2.64 9.27
C GLY A 208 2.83 -1.63 10.29
N GLU A 209 2.94 -0.37 9.85
CA GLU A 209 3.34 0.77 10.69
C GLU A 209 2.40 0.95 11.87
N PHE A 210 2.94 1.11 13.09
CA PHE A 210 2.14 1.45 14.26
C PHE A 210 1.68 2.90 14.20
N SER A 211 0.47 3.09 13.73
CA SER A 211 -0.14 4.40 13.50
C SER A 211 -1.66 4.38 13.77
N ALA A 212 -2.25 5.54 14.01
CA ALA A 212 -3.70 5.66 14.18
C ALA A 212 -4.48 5.12 12.96
N ARG A 213 -3.89 5.18 11.77
CA ARG A 213 -4.48 4.66 10.54
C ARG A 213 -4.59 3.14 10.52
N LYS A 214 -3.56 2.44 11.03
CA LYS A 214 -3.51 0.96 11.05
C LYS A 214 -4.24 0.34 12.25
N SER A 215 -4.60 1.13 13.26
CA SER A 215 -5.52 0.77 14.37
C SER A 215 -5.19 -0.53 15.12
N GLN A 216 -3.90 -0.81 15.37
CA GLN A 216 -3.49 -2.00 16.13
C GLN A 216 -4.16 -2.10 17.51
N LYS A 217 -4.52 -0.97 18.10
CA LYS A 217 -5.26 -0.92 19.37
C LYS A 217 -6.60 -1.66 19.34
N THR A 218 -7.30 -1.64 18.20
CA THR A 218 -8.55 -2.41 18.02
C THR A 218 -8.30 -3.90 18.19
N ILE A 219 -7.21 -4.38 17.59
CA ILE A 219 -6.81 -5.80 17.71
C ILE A 219 -6.48 -6.13 19.17
N ILE A 220 -5.66 -5.31 19.83
CA ILE A 220 -5.26 -5.55 21.24
C ILE A 220 -6.48 -5.55 22.16
N LYS A 221 -7.47 -4.66 21.93
CA LYS A 221 -8.72 -4.62 22.71
C LYS A 221 -9.60 -5.85 22.48
N ALA A 222 -9.50 -6.53 21.35
CA ALA A 222 -10.23 -7.76 21.08
C ALA A 222 -9.66 -8.97 21.85
N LEU A 223 -8.35 -8.97 22.16
CA LEU A 223 -7.69 -10.15 22.75
C LEU A 223 -8.29 -10.62 24.10
N PRO A 224 -8.64 -9.75 25.09
CA PRO A 224 -9.27 -10.20 26.32
C PRO A 224 -10.64 -10.83 26.12
N LEU A 225 -11.29 -10.57 24.99
CA LEU A 225 -12.64 -11.05 24.67
C LEU A 225 -12.63 -12.46 24.05
N LEU A 226 -11.46 -12.98 23.67
CA LEU A 226 -11.35 -14.30 23.04
C LEU A 226 -11.60 -15.44 24.04
N ASN A 227 -12.40 -16.40 23.62
CA ASN A 227 -12.58 -17.68 24.30
C ASN A 227 -11.41 -18.63 24.03
N ARG A 228 -10.79 -18.55 22.84
CA ARG A 228 -9.61 -19.31 22.43
C ARG A 228 -8.43 -19.06 23.38
N LYS A 229 -7.77 -20.14 23.83
CA LYS A 229 -6.62 -20.06 24.76
C LYS A 229 -5.29 -20.37 24.10
N ASP A 230 -5.31 -21.12 23.00
CA ASP A 230 -4.17 -21.64 22.24
C ASP A 230 -3.70 -20.69 21.14
N TYR A 231 -3.56 -19.38 21.43
CA TYR A 231 -3.17 -18.40 20.41
C TYR A 231 -2.04 -17.48 20.84
N LYS A 232 -1.40 -16.91 19.86
CA LYS A 232 -0.58 -15.70 19.97
C LYS A 232 -0.86 -14.77 18.80
N ILE A 233 -0.56 -13.48 19.00
CA ILE A 233 -0.56 -12.51 17.92
C ILE A 233 0.81 -11.87 17.78
N VAL A 234 1.30 -11.84 16.56
CA VAL A 234 2.57 -11.24 16.18
C VAL A 234 2.30 -9.87 15.55
N PHE A 235 2.92 -8.85 16.08
CA PHE A 235 2.92 -7.50 15.53
C PHE A 235 4.25 -7.23 14.87
N ALA A 236 4.27 -7.15 13.52
CA ALA A 236 5.43 -6.85 12.70
C ALA A 236 5.36 -5.42 12.18
N GLY A 237 6.31 -4.58 12.55
CA GLY A 237 6.40 -3.19 12.14
C GLY A 237 6.86 -2.27 13.25
N GLU A 238 7.12 -1.03 12.87
CA GLU A 238 7.53 0.06 13.75
C GLU A 238 6.58 1.24 13.61
N GLY A 239 6.66 2.20 14.51
CA GLY A 239 5.85 3.42 14.42
C GLY A 239 5.61 4.08 15.75
N ALA A 240 5.08 5.31 15.70
CA ALA A 240 4.95 6.17 16.87
C ALA A 240 4.04 5.60 17.98
N LEU A 241 3.12 4.68 17.63
CA LEU A 241 2.19 4.09 18.60
C LEU A 241 2.62 2.70 19.10
N ALA A 242 3.81 2.20 18.74
CA ALA A 242 4.26 0.87 19.14
C ALA A 242 4.33 0.72 20.67
N GLU A 243 4.93 1.68 21.35
CA GLU A 243 5.06 1.66 22.82
C GLU A 243 3.71 1.78 23.52
N GLU A 244 2.81 2.61 23.00
CA GLU A 244 1.45 2.72 23.53
C GLU A 244 0.66 1.42 23.38
N CYS A 245 0.84 0.70 22.26
CA CYS A 245 0.26 -0.61 22.04
C CYS A 245 0.81 -1.67 23.01
N ARG A 246 2.11 -1.66 23.33
CA ARG A 246 2.71 -2.55 24.34
C ARG A 246 2.09 -2.32 25.72
N LYS A 247 2.02 -1.06 26.15
CA LYS A 247 1.40 -0.68 27.43
C LYS A 247 -0.07 -1.07 27.49
N LEU A 248 -0.80 -0.92 26.39
CA LEU A 248 -2.20 -1.35 26.32
C LEU A 248 -2.33 -2.86 26.48
N ALA A 249 -1.49 -3.67 25.82
CA ALA A 249 -1.49 -5.11 25.98
C ALA A 249 -1.18 -5.55 27.42
N GLU A 250 -0.27 -4.86 28.08
CA GLU A 250 0.06 -5.09 29.50
C GLU A 250 -1.11 -4.73 30.42
N SER A 251 -1.70 -3.55 30.23
CA SER A 251 -2.85 -3.10 31.04
C SER A 251 -4.08 -3.98 30.91
N LEU A 252 -4.25 -4.64 29.76
CA LEU A 252 -5.35 -5.57 29.50
C LEU A 252 -5.03 -7.03 29.88
N GLY A 253 -3.84 -7.29 30.46
CA GLY A 253 -3.44 -8.64 30.89
C GLY A 253 -3.18 -9.63 29.76
N VAL A 254 -2.90 -9.13 28.53
CA VAL A 254 -2.69 -9.98 27.33
C VAL A 254 -1.24 -9.92 26.81
N LYS A 255 -0.31 -9.41 27.62
CA LYS A 255 1.12 -9.30 27.29
C LYS A 255 1.70 -10.63 26.79
N ASP A 256 1.43 -11.72 27.49
CA ASP A 256 1.96 -13.05 27.16
C ASP A 256 1.39 -13.66 25.87
N LYS A 257 0.29 -13.09 25.36
CA LYS A 257 -0.34 -13.45 24.09
C LYS A 257 0.19 -12.61 22.92
N THR A 258 0.94 -11.53 23.19
CA THR A 258 1.40 -10.57 22.18
C THR A 258 2.91 -10.67 21.95
N VAL A 259 3.34 -10.68 20.69
CA VAL A 259 4.75 -10.70 20.29
C VAL A 259 5.02 -9.50 19.38
N PHE A 260 5.83 -8.55 19.83
CA PHE A 260 6.17 -7.34 19.06
C PHE A 260 7.61 -7.49 18.51
N ILE A 261 7.76 -7.76 17.22
CA ILE A 261 9.05 -8.08 16.61
C ILE A 261 9.76 -6.89 15.96
N GLY A 262 9.12 -5.70 15.90
CA GLY A 262 9.68 -4.56 15.21
C GLY A 262 9.69 -4.74 13.69
N HIS A 263 10.67 -4.12 13.00
CA HIS A 263 10.85 -4.28 11.56
C HIS A 263 11.26 -5.73 11.23
N CYS A 264 10.68 -6.30 10.19
CA CYS A 264 10.96 -7.66 9.74
C CYS A 264 11.29 -7.66 8.25
N ASP A 265 12.52 -8.06 7.91
CA ASP A 265 12.95 -8.22 6.51
C ASP A 265 12.52 -9.57 5.91
N LYS A 266 12.25 -10.57 6.78
CA LYS A 266 11.87 -11.93 6.38
C LYS A 266 10.36 -12.13 6.41
N MET A 267 9.60 -11.19 5.81
CA MET A 267 8.14 -11.23 5.81
C MET A 267 7.58 -12.50 5.18
N ASN A 268 8.23 -13.06 4.16
CA ASN A 268 7.82 -14.32 3.55
C ASN A 268 7.76 -15.46 4.57
N ALA A 269 8.84 -15.67 5.34
CA ALA A 269 8.86 -16.70 6.38
C ALA A 269 7.79 -16.43 7.46
N LEU A 270 7.57 -15.16 7.80
CA LEU A 270 6.58 -14.76 8.80
C LEU A 270 5.15 -15.06 8.34
N TYR A 271 4.74 -14.66 7.12
CA TYR A 271 3.43 -14.98 6.57
C TYR A 271 3.18 -16.50 6.54
N ARG A 272 4.17 -17.27 6.13
CA ARG A 272 4.04 -18.74 6.07
C ARG A 272 3.98 -19.43 7.42
N SER A 273 4.51 -18.78 8.47
CA SER A 273 4.50 -19.31 9.83
C SER A 273 3.22 -18.95 10.59
N CYS A 274 2.47 -17.94 10.13
CA CYS A 274 1.22 -17.51 10.75
C CYS A 274 0.01 -18.19 10.11
N ASP A 275 -1.11 -18.20 10.80
CA ASP A 275 -2.31 -18.93 10.39
C ASP A 275 -3.40 -17.98 9.86
N CYS A 276 -3.38 -16.71 10.28
CA CYS A 276 -4.34 -15.70 9.83
C CYS A 276 -3.77 -14.29 9.99
N LEU A 277 -3.87 -13.47 8.95
CA LEU A 277 -3.54 -12.04 9.03
C LEU A 277 -4.75 -11.24 9.54
N ILE A 278 -4.50 -10.26 10.43
CA ILE A 278 -5.49 -9.27 10.85
C ILE A 278 -5.07 -7.89 10.37
N SER A 279 -5.96 -7.20 9.63
CA SER A 279 -5.77 -5.82 9.19
C SER A 279 -6.93 -4.94 9.66
N ALA A 280 -6.68 -4.11 10.68
CA ALA A 280 -7.68 -3.27 11.33
C ALA A 280 -7.66 -1.80 10.84
N GLY A 281 -7.05 -1.54 9.68
CA GLY A 281 -6.85 -0.18 9.16
C GLY A 281 -8.16 0.59 8.96
N ARG A 282 -8.10 1.93 9.11
CA ARG A 282 -9.22 2.86 8.90
C ARG A 282 -9.40 3.25 7.43
N PHE A 283 -8.32 3.38 6.71
CA PHE A 283 -8.29 3.74 5.29
C PHE A 283 -7.17 2.98 4.60
N GLU A 284 -7.51 2.25 3.55
CA GLU A 284 -6.54 1.55 2.72
C GLU A 284 -6.76 1.90 1.24
N GLY A 285 -5.70 1.87 0.47
CA GLY A 285 -5.80 1.98 -0.98
C GLY A 285 -6.08 0.61 -1.59
N LEU A 286 -5.07 -0.23 -1.57
CA LEU A 286 -5.10 -1.68 -1.70
C LEU A 286 -3.94 -2.20 -0.83
N PRO A 287 -4.21 -2.81 0.34
CA PRO A 287 -3.18 -3.05 1.35
C PRO A 287 -2.25 -4.21 0.97
N PHE A 288 -0.95 -3.91 0.88
CA PHE A 288 0.07 -4.90 0.51
C PHE A 288 0.14 -6.07 1.48
N ASN A 289 0.08 -5.82 2.78
CA ASN A 289 0.12 -6.87 3.80
C ASN A 289 -1.01 -7.89 3.63
N VAL A 290 -2.20 -7.44 3.23
CA VAL A 290 -3.33 -8.34 2.94
C VAL A 290 -3.09 -9.11 1.63
N MET A 291 -2.59 -8.43 0.59
CA MET A 291 -2.23 -9.08 -0.67
C MET A 291 -1.13 -10.13 -0.49
N GLU A 292 -0.09 -9.82 0.30
CA GLU A 292 1.02 -10.71 0.61
C GLU A 292 0.56 -11.94 1.39
N ALA A 293 -0.30 -11.77 2.40
CA ALA A 293 -0.89 -12.85 3.16
C ALA A 293 -1.74 -13.78 2.28
N LEU A 294 -2.63 -13.20 1.47
CA LEU A 294 -3.46 -13.96 0.53
C LEU A 294 -2.61 -14.67 -0.54
N TYR A 295 -1.53 -14.05 -1.00
CA TYR A 295 -0.58 -14.67 -1.92
C TYR A 295 0.14 -15.86 -1.27
N CYS A 296 0.47 -15.76 0.02
CA CYS A 296 1.04 -16.85 0.80
C CYS A 296 0.00 -17.93 1.23
N GLY A 297 -1.26 -17.76 0.85
CA GLY A 297 -2.34 -18.70 1.13
C GLY A 297 -2.88 -18.63 2.56
N GLU A 298 -2.69 -17.48 3.25
CA GLU A 298 -3.28 -17.26 4.56
C GLU A 298 -4.77 -16.84 4.47
N ASN A 299 -5.50 -17.12 5.55
CA ASN A 299 -6.78 -16.49 5.78
C ASN A 299 -6.57 -15.06 6.30
N VAL A 300 -7.50 -14.17 6.04
CA VAL A 300 -7.41 -12.79 6.49
C VAL A 300 -8.70 -12.33 7.19
N ILE A 301 -8.55 -11.57 8.28
CA ILE A 301 -9.64 -10.87 8.94
C ILE A 301 -9.35 -9.37 8.80
N VAL A 302 -10.22 -8.66 8.10
CA VAL A 302 -9.96 -7.27 7.72
C VAL A 302 -11.08 -6.34 8.15
N SER A 303 -10.76 -5.09 8.49
CA SER A 303 -11.79 -4.08 8.70
C SER A 303 -12.57 -3.80 7.41
N ASN A 304 -13.88 -3.61 7.53
CA ASN A 304 -14.79 -3.30 6.42
C ASN A 304 -14.57 -1.84 5.96
N VAL A 305 -13.48 -1.61 5.24
CA VAL A 305 -13.11 -0.32 4.66
C VAL A 305 -12.66 -0.51 3.22
N LYS A 306 -12.65 0.56 2.44
CA LYS A 306 -12.16 0.54 1.05
C LYS A 306 -10.76 -0.09 0.96
N GLY A 307 -10.48 -0.74 -0.14
CA GLY A 307 -9.25 -1.51 -0.35
C GLY A 307 -9.27 -2.89 0.30
N ASN A 308 -9.62 -2.98 1.59
CA ASN A 308 -9.86 -4.26 2.25
C ASN A 308 -11.06 -4.97 1.64
N ASN A 309 -12.17 -4.24 1.42
CA ASN A 309 -13.39 -4.78 0.81
C ASN A 309 -13.15 -5.33 -0.59
N ASP A 310 -12.32 -4.64 -1.38
CA ASP A 310 -12.00 -5.05 -2.74
C ASP A 310 -11.25 -6.39 -2.74
N LEU A 311 -10.27 -6.55 -1.83
CA LEU A 311 -9.52 -7.80 -1.69
C LEU A 311 -10.39 -8.92 -1.10
N ALA A 312 -11.19 -8.63 -0.07
CA ALA A 312 -12.09 -9.62 0.52
C ALA A 312 -13.13 -10.12 -0.49
N ALA A 313 -13.67 -9.23 -1.32
CA ALA A 313 -14.59 -9.61 -2.38
C ALA A 313 -13.94 -10.48 -3.48
N ALA A 314 -12.63 -10.32 -3.72
CA ALA A 314 -11.89 -11.12 -4.68
C ALA A 314 -11.62 -12.56 -4.19
N VAL A 315 -11.63 -12.80 -2.86
CA VAL A 315 -11.33 -14.11 -2.23
C VAL A 315 -12.25 -14.38 -1.04
N PRO A 316 -13.56 -14.46 -1.23
CA PRO A 316 -14.55 -14.53 -0.14
C PRO A 316 -14.38 -15.76 0.76
N GLU A 317 -13.77 -16.83 0.27
CA GLU A 317 -13.53 -18.05 1.05
C GLU A 317 -12.37 -17.91 2.05
N ASN A 318 -11.47 -16.92 1.86
CA ASN A 318 -10.29 -16.73 2.69
C ASN A 318 -10.32 -15.41 3.47
N ALA A 319 -11.39 -14.61 3.34
CA ALA A 319 -11.46 -13.29 3.92
C ALA A 319 -12.75 -13.09 4.73
N GLU A 320 -12.58 -12.69 5.98
CA GLU A 320 -13.67 -12.28 6.86
C GLU A 320 -13.59 -10.78 7.13
N MET A 321 -14.73 -10.12 7.30
CA MET A 321 -14.78 -8.68 7.53
C MET A 321 -15.46 -8.33 8.84
N PHE A 322 -14.94 -7.29 9.52
CA PHE A 322 -15.54 -6.71 10.72
C PHE A 322 -15.69 -5.19 10.57
N PRO A 323 -16.70 -4.56 11.22
CA PRO A 323 -16.85 -3.11 11.23
C PRO A 323 -15.61 -2.43 11.84
N TYR A 324 -15.17 -1.33 11.24
CA TYR A 324 -14.00 -0.59 11.74
C TYR A 324 -14.16 -0.23 13.24
N GLU A 325 -13.11 -0.50 14.03
CA GLU A 325 -13.06 -0.33 15.50
C GLU A 325 -13.96 -1.28 16.32
N ASP A 326 -14.69 -2.20 15.72
CA ASP A 326 -15.50 -3.20 16.42
C ASP A 326 -14.62 -4.37 16.93
N CYS A 327 -14.10 -4.22 18.16
CA CYS A 327 -13.28 -5.24 18.79
C CYS A 327 -14.09 -6.48 19.21
N TYR A 328 -15.41 -6.38 19.42
CA TYR A 328 -16.26 -7.52 19.76
C TYR A 328 -16.44 -8.42 18.55
N ARG A 329 -16.83 -7.83 17.40
CA ARG A 329 -16.97 -8.60 16.17
C ARG A 329 -15.63 -9.19 15.73
N LEU A 330 -14.53 -8.45 15.89
CA LEU A 330 -13.18 -8.97 15.62
C LEU A 330 -12.87 -10.19 16.49
N ALA A 331 -13.16 -10.14 17.79
CA ALA A 331 -12.94 -11.27 18.70
C ALA A 331 -13.74 -12.52 18.28
N GLU A 332 -15.02 -12.36 17.92
CA GLU A 332 -15.84 -13.47 17.42
C GLU A 332 -15.23 -14.14 16.18
N LEU A 333 -14.70 -13.33 15.23
CA LEU A 333 -14.06 -13.86 14.02
C LEU A 333 -12.73 -14.54 14.34
N MET A 334 -11.96 -13.99 15.28
CA MET A 334 -10.71 -14.61 15.74
C MET A 334 -10.97 -15.94 16.45
N ASP A 335 -12.03 -16.07 17.22
CA ASP A 335 -12.41 -17.34 17.87
C ASP A 335 -12.80 -18.41 16.86
N LYS A 336 -13.45 -18.03 15.77
CA LYS A 336 -13.88 -18.93 14.67
C LYS A 336 -12.79 -19.23 13.65
N ALA A 337 -11.69 -18.47 13.66
CA ALA A 337 -10.62 -18.60 12.67
C ALA A 337 -10.02 -20.03 12.70
N GLN A 338 -9.80 -20.58 11.51
CA GLN A 338 -9.21 -21.91 11.33
C GLN A 338 -7.89 -21.79 10.57
N LYS A 339 -7.00 -22.75 10.78
CA LYS A 339 -5.78 -22.84 9.98
C LYS A 339 -6.18 -23.06 8.52
N PRO A 340 -5.53 -22.42 7.56
CA PRO A 340 -5.83 -22.64 6.16
C PRO A 340 -5.58 -24.10 5.80
N PRO A 341 -6.53 -24.80 5.14
CA PRO A 341 -6.37 -26.24 4.81
C PRO A 341 -5.26 -26.47 3.79
N SER A 342 -4.95 -25.47 3.01
CA SER A 342 -3.83 -25.45 2.06
C SER A 342 -3.35 -24.01 1.87
N ARG A 343 -2.04 -23.83 1.72
CA ARG A 343 -1.44 -22.53 1.49
C ARG A 343 -1.29 -22.24 -0.01
N ILE A 344 -2.41 -22.32 -0.72
CA ILE A 344 -2.47 -22.05 -2.16
C ILE A 344 -2.91 -20.60 -2.35
N CYS A 345 -2.17 -19.84 -3.14
CA CYS A 345 -2.58 -18.49 -3.53
C CYS A 345 -3.88 -18.56 -4.33
N ARG A 346 -4.91 -17.87 -3.83
CA ARG A 346 -6.22 -17.74 -4.50
C ARG A 346 -6.47 -16.34 -5.03
N LEU A 347 -5.57 -15.41 -4.73
CA LEU A 347 -5.68 -14.05 -5.25
C LEU A 347 -5.52 -14.06 -6.78
N PRO A 348 -6.43 -13.41 -7.55
CA PRO A 348 -6.32 -13.34 -9.00
C PRO A 348 -4.99 -12.73 -9.44
N ARG A 349 -4.42 -13.22 -10.56
CA ARG A 349 -3.08 -12.85 -11.04
C ARG A 349 -2.90 -11.35 -11.26
N GLU A 350 -3.93 -10.67 -11.69
CA GLU A 350 -3.95 -9.22 -11.91
C GLU A 350 -3.67 -8.39 -10.65
N TYR A 351 -3.85 -8.95 -9.45
CA TYR A 351 -3.55 -8.28 -8.19
C TYR A 351 -2.08 -8.39 -7.76
N PHE A 352 -1.37 -9.45 -8.15
CA PHE A 352 -0.02 -9.68 -7.65
C PHE A 352 1.08 -9.64 -8.72
N LEU A 353 0.78 -9.79 -10.00
CA LEU A 353 1.82 -9.72 -11.03
C LEU A 353 2.21 -8.27 -11.32
N MET A 354 3.37 -7.88 -10.83
CA MET A 354 3.96 -6.56 -11.07
C MET A 354 4.20 -6.29 -12.57
N ASN A 355 4.49 -7.34 -13.34
CA ASN A 355 4.65 -7.23 -14.79
C ASN A 355 3.34 -6.85 -15.49
N VAL A 356 2.21 -7.40 -15.05
CA VAL A 356 0.87 -7.04 -15.60
C VAL A 356 0.57 -5.57 -15.34
N PHE A 357 0.85 -5.08 -14.11
CA PHE A 357 0.73 -3.66 -13.79
C PHE A 357 1.64 -2.80 -14.69
N THR A 358 2.93 -3.15 -14.76
CA THR A 358 3.93 -2.40 -15.53
C THR A 358 3.55 -2.32 -17.02
N GLU A 359 3.12 -3.43 -17.62
CA GLU A 359 2.70 -3.46 -19.01
C GLU A 359 1.42 -2.67 -19.25
N ASN A 360 0.41 -2.85 -18.41
CA ASN A 360 -0.88 -2.17 -18.55
C ASN A 360 -0.73 -0.67 -18.37
N LEU A 361 -0.01 -0.23 -17.33
CA LEU A 361 0.26 1.18 -17.11
C LEU A 361 1.15 1.75 -18.21
N GLY A 362 2.21 1.04 -18.58
CA GLY A 362 3.10 1.44 -19.67
C GLY A 362 2.38 1.62 -21.00
N ARG A 363 1.43 0.74 -21.33
CA ARG A 363 0.59 0.89 -22.53
C ARG A 363 -0.33 2.13 -22.43
N LEU A 364 -0.86 2.42 -21.26
CA LEU A 364 -1.70 3.61 -21.01
C LEU A 364 -0.88 4.90 -21.13
N ASP A 365 0.28 4.95 -20.49
CA ASP A 365 1.16 6.11 -20.50
C ASP A 365 1.72 6.38 -21.90
N MET A 366 2.13 5.34 -22.61
CA MET A 366 2.59 5.46 -24.00
C MET A 366 1.47 5.97 -24.90
N LYS A 367 0.23 5.48 -24.75
CA LYS A 367 -0.91 6.05 -25.49
C LYS A 367 -1.10 7.52 -25.18
N ILE A 368 -1.01 7.94 -23.92
CA ILE A 368 -1.14 9.35 -23.51
C ILE A 368 -0.02 10.22 -24.09
N LEU A 369 1.22 9.72 -24.10
CA LEU A 369 2.38 10.44 -24.63
C LEU A 369 2.31 10.64 -26.15
N TYR A 370 1.68 9.74 -26.88
CA TYR A 370 1.63 9.77 -28.34
C TYR A 370 0.26 10.19 -28.92
N THR A 371 -0.79 10.26 -28.10
CA THR A 371 -2.09 10.79 -28.56
C THR A 371 -1.98 12.29 -28.73
N LYS A 372 -2.16 12.76 -29.97
CA LYS A 372 -2.38 14.19 -30.25
C LYS A 372 -3.68 14.63 -29.57
N ILE A 373 -3.66 15.76 -28.86
CA ILE A 373 -4.83 16.41 -28.27
C ILE A 373 -5.61 17.08 -29.38
#